data_c7321c664e30b379694e55593526944b
#
_entry.id   c7321c664e30b379694e55593526944b
#
_cell.length_a   1.000
_cell.length_b   1.000
_cell.length_c   1.000
_cell.angle_alpha   90.00
_cell.angle_beta   90.00
_cell.angle_gamma   90.00
#
_symmetry.space_group_name_H-M   'P 1'
#
loop_
_entity.id
_entity.type
_entity.pdbx_description
1 polymer ?
#
loop_
_entity_poly.entity_id
_entity_poly.type
_entity_poly.pdbx_seq_one_letter_code
_entity_poly.pdbx_strand_id
1 'polypeptide(L)'
;MDHYGLEKVKERIVEYLAVQQRVSKLKAPILCLVGPPGVGKTSLGQSIAKATNRKYVRMALGGVRDEAEIRGHRRTYIGSMPGKIVQNMSKVGVRNPLFLLDEIDKMGADFRGDPSSALLEVLDPEQNHTFQDHYLEVDFDLSDVMFVATSNTLNIPPALLDRMEVIRLSGYTEDEKVNIAFQHLIPKLMVNNGVKKGELEITEEAIRDVVRYYTREAGVRSLEREISKICRKAVHQFLVQPKGTKAKTIVVNSENLSDFLGVRRFDFGVAETENKVGQVTGLAWTEVGGDLLTIEVADMPGKGAIQRTGSIGDVMKESVEAARTVVRSRAQKWGVADPIFEKRDLHVHFPDGA
;
A
#
# COMPACT_ATOMS: atom_id res chain seq x y z
N MET A 1 2.41 -21.09 6.52
CA MET A 1 2.73 -19.66 6.79
C MET A 1 1.99 -18.85 5.72
N ASP A 2 1.13 -17.91 6.14
CA ASP A 2 0.21 -17.22 5.22
C ASP A 2 0.86 -16.01 4.51
N HIS A 3 2.08 -15.60 4.89
CA HIS A 3 2.79 -14.43 4.33
C HIS A 3 4.28 -14.73 4.14
N TYR A 4 4.82 -14.32 2.99
CA TYR A 4 6.25 -14.37 2.70
C TYR A 4 6.94 -13.10 3.23
N GLY A 5 8.16 -13.22 3.74
CA GLY A 5 8.92 -12.08 4.27
C GLY A 5 8.25 -11.44 5.49
N LEU A 6 8.46 -10.12 5.65
CA LEU A 6 7.89 -9.32 6.75
C LEU A 6 8.33 -9.78 8.16
N GLU A 7 9.55 -10.31 8.30
CA GLU A 7 10.00 -10.95 9.56
C GLU A 7 9.92 -9.98 10.75
N LYS A 8 10.41 -8.74 10.60
CA LYS A 8 10.32 -7.71 11.65
C LYS A 8 8.87 -7.35 12.01
N VAL A 9 7.97 -7.35 11.03
CA VAL A 9 6.54 -7.09 11.27
C VAL A 9 5.90 -8.24 12.04
N LYS A 10 6.21 -9.47 11.66
CA LYS A 10 5.73 -10.68 12.35
C LYS A 10 6.24 -10.72 13.78
N GLU A 11 7.51 -10.44 14.01
CA GLU A 11 8.14 -10.39 15.33
C GLU A 11 7.40 -9.39 16.24
N ARG A 12 7.20 -8.15 15.77
CA ARG A 12 6.45 -7.12 16.51
C ARG A 12 5.02 -7.54 16.82
N ILE A 13 4.33 -8.18 15.87
CA ILE A 13 2.97 -8.70 16.10
C ILE A 13 2.99 -9.80 17.16
N VAL A 14 3.96 -10.71 17.11
CA VAL A 14 4.08 -11.81 18.10
C VAL A 14 4.41 -11.28 19.48
N GLU A 15 5.30 -10.29 19.61
CA GLU A 15 5.60 -9.61 20.87
C GLU A 15 4.34 -8.97 21.46
N TYR A 16 3.59 -8.23 20.65
CA TYR A 16 2.32 -7.61 21.05
C TYR A 16 1.32 -8.66 21.54
N LEU A 17 1.14 -9.76 20.82
CA LEU A 17 0.23 -10.84 21.20
C LEU A 17 0.68 -11.56 22.46
N ALA A 18 1.99 -11.73 22.68
CA ALA A 18 2.53 -12.35 23.89
C ALA A 18 2.24 -11.52 25.15
N VAL A 19 2.31 -10.18 25.05
CA VAL A 19 1.92 -9.28 26.13
C VAL A 19 0.44 -9.42 26.42
N GLN A 20 -0.40 -9.40 25.38
CA GLN A 20 -1.84 -9.55 25.53
C GLN A 20 -2.28 -10.88 26.19
N GLN A 21 -1.55 -11.96 25.94
CA GLN A 21 -1.84 -13.26 26.54
C GLN A 21 -1.59 -13.27 28.07
N ARG A 22 -0.72 -12.41 28.57
CA ARG A 22 -0.37 -12.32 30.00
C ARG A 22 -1.23 -11.35 30.79
N VAL A 23 -1.84 -10.38 30.13
CA VAL A 23 -2.65 -9.33 30.75
C VAL A 23 -4.13 -9.70 30.66
N SER A 24 -4.82 -9.78 31.80
CA SER A 24 -6.23 -10.20 31.87
C SER A 24 -7.23 -9.20 31.27
N LYS A 25 -6.84 -7.93 31.04
CA LYS A 25 -7.61 -6.91 30.32
C LYS A 25 -6.72 -6.28 29.25
N LEU A 26 -7.25 -6.14 28.04
CA LEU A 26 -6.62 -5.49 26.90
C LEU A 26 -6.40 -4.00 27.16
N LYS A 27 -5.39 -3.63 27.95
CA LYS A 27 -4.96 -2.22 28.12
C LYS A 27 -3.82 -1.82 27.18
N ALA A 28 -3.48 -2.67 26.20
CA ALA A 28 -2.41 -2.41 25.26
C ALA A 28 -2.87 -1.44 24.15
N PRO A 29 -1.95 -0.62 23.60
CA PRO A 29 -2.23 0.20 22.42
C PRO A 29 -2.79 -0.64 21.27
N ILE A 30 -3.58 -0.03 20.41
CA ILE A 30 -4.19 -0.73 19.28
C ILE A 30 -3.15 -0.89 18.18
N LEU A 31 -3.06 -2.09 17.62
CA LEU A 31 -2.16 -2.38 16.52
C LEU A 31 -2.61 -1.65 15.25
N CYS A 32 -1.77 -0.78 14.70
CA CYS A 32 -2.02 -0.07 13.45
C CYS A 32 -0.99 -0.47 12.38
N LEU A 33 -1.46 -1.13 11.33
CA LEU A 33 -0.64 -1.56 10.20
C LEU A 33 -0.63 -0.46 9.13
N VAL A 34 0.50 0.24 8.98
CA VAL A 34 0.65 1.36 8.04
C VAL A 34 1.57 0.99 6.89
N GLY A 35 1.15 1.25 5.66
CA GLY A 35 1.99 0.99 4.48
C GLY A 35 1.22 1.12 3.17
N PRO A 36 1.92 1.04 2.04
CA PRO A 36 1.30 1.22 0.72
C PRO A 36 0.21 0.19 0.43
N PRO A 37 -0.67 0.45 -0.55
CA PRO A 37 -1.70 -0.50 -0.93
C PRO A 37 -1.09 -1.79 -1.49
N GLY A 38 -1.74 -2.92 -1.18
CA GLY A 38 -1.34 -4.23 -1.72
C GLY A 38 -0.20 -4.94 -1.01
N VAL A 39 0.29 -4.43 0.15
CA VAL A 39 1.35 -5.09 0.95
C VAL A 39 0.82 -6.12 1.96
N GLY A 40 -0.47 -6.42 1.92
CA GLY A 40 -1.03 -7.50 2.74
C GLY A 40 -1.55 -7.09 4.12
N LYS A 41 -1.78 -5.81 4.40
CA LYS A 41 -2.32 -5.33 5.70
C LYS A 41 -3.58 -6.06 6.14
N THR A 42 -4.57 -6.13 5.28
CA THR A 42 -5.86 -6.79 5.56
C THR A 42 -5.70 -8.29 5.77
N SER A 43 -4.84 -8.95 5.00
CA SER A 43 -4.56 -10.39 5.17
C SER A 43 -3.77 -10.69 6.44
N LEU A 44 -2.89 -9.78 6.88
CA LEU A 44 -2.24 -9.88 8.20
C LEU A 44 -3.28 -9.86 9.33
N GLY A 45 -4.27 -8.95 9.27
CA GLY A 45 -5.37 -8.93 10.22
C GLY A 45 -6.13 -10.25 10.28
N GLN A 46 -6.40 -10.87 9.13
CA GLN A 46 -7.01 -12.20 9.08
C GLN A 46 -6.13 -13.29 9.71
N SER A 47 -4.83 -13.24 9.47
CA SER A 47 -3.88 -14.20 10.05
C SER A 47 -3.74 -14.04 11.56
N ILE A 48 -3.78 -12.80 12.07
CA ILE A 48 -3.82 -12.52 13.52
C ILE A 48 -5.10 -13.12 14.12
N ALA A 49 -6.26 -12.91 13.51
CA ALA A 49 -7.52 -13.48 13.97
C ALA A 49 -7.46 -15.01 14.06
N LYS A 50 -6.91 -15.65 13.02
CA LYS A 50 -6.73 -17.11 12.97
C LYS A 50 -5.75 -17.59 14.04
N ALA A 51 -4.63 -16.90 14.22
CA ALA A 51 -3.61 -17.25 15.23
C ALA A 51 -4.11 -17.11 16.68
N THR A 52 -5.01 -16.16 16.92
CA THR A 52 -5.61 -15.92 18.23
C THR A 52 -6.94 -16.65 18.43
N ASN A 53 -7.34 -17.48 17.48
CA ASN A 53 -8.62 -18.20 17.48
C ASN A 53 -9.83 -17.28 17.67
N ARG A 54 -9.80 -16.07 17.08
CA ARG A 54 -10.88 -15.10 17.10
C ARG A 54 -11.63 -15.08 15.79
N LYS A 55 -12.93 -14.85 15.83
CA LYS A 55 -13.69 -14.57 14.61
C LYS A 55 -13.28 -13.22 14.05
N TYR A 56 -13.19 -13.13 12.73
CA TYR A 56 -12.73 -11.95 12.02
C TYR A 56 -13.91 -11.09 11.54
N VAL A 57 -13.84 -9.81 11.82
CA VAL A 57 -14.78 -8.79 11.32
C VAL A 57 -13.97 -7.69 10.65
N ARG A 58 -14.44 -7.20 9.52
CA ARG A 58 -13.84 -6.06 8.82
C ARG A 58 -14.86 -4.94 8.66
N MET A 59 -14.47 -3.74 9.05
CA MET A 59 -15.22 -2.50 8.81
C MET A 59 -14.34 -1.53 8.02
N ALA A 60 -14.77 -1.16 6.81
CA ALA A 60 -14.09 -0.12 6.04
C ALA A 60 -14.50 1.25 6.59
N LEU A 61 -13.51 2.07 6.94
CA LEU A 61 -13.68 3.44 7.40
C LEU A 61 -13.49 4.47 6.28
N GLY A 62 -12.97 4.03 5.13
CA GLY A 62 -12.81 4.88 3.97
C GLY A 62 -14.16 5.44 3.49
N GLY A 63 -14.29 6.77 3.54
CA GLY A 63 -15.51 7.48 3.15
C GLY A 63 -16.53 7.69 4.27
N VAL A 64 -16.31 7.19 5.48
CA VAL A 64 -17.12 7.50 6.67
C VAL A 64 -16.88 8.97 7.03
N ARG A 65 -17.97 9.74 7.14
CA ARG A 65 -17.95 11.18 7.47
C ARG A 65 -18.91 11.55 8.59
N ASP A 66 -19.88 10.70 8.87
CA ASP A 66 -20.92 10.90 9.88
C ASP A 66 -20.63 10.02 11.09
N GLU A 67 -20.57 10.62 12.28
CA GLU A 67 -20.42 9.93 13.55
C GLU A 67 -21.51 8.87 13.75
N ALA A 68 -22.72 9.11 13.25
CA ALA A 68 -23.84 8.18 13.34
C ALA A 68 -23.59 6.84 12.62
N GLU A 69 -22.68 6.79 11.66
CA GLU A 69 -22.27 5.51 11.07
C GLU A 69 -21.56 4.59 12.08
N ILE A 70 -20.88 5.16 13.09
CA ILE A 70 -20.18 4.42 14.14
C ILE A 70 -21.09 4.18 15.33
N ARG A 71 -21.73 5.25 15.85
CA ARG A 71 -22.57 5.26 17.06
C ARG A 71 -24.06 5.02 16.84
N GLY A 72 -24.53 4.95 15.57
CA GLY A 72 -25.95 4.82 15.27
C GLY A 72 -26.72 6.13 15.34
N HIS A 73 -27.95 6.10 14.85
CA HIS A 73 -28.86 7.22 14.85
C HIS A 73 -29.82 7.11 16.05
N ARG A 74 -30.19 8.24 16.66
CA ARG A 74 -31.21 8.25 17.70
C ARG A 74 -32.53 7.71 17.15
N ARG A 75 -33.26 6.91 17.97
CA ARG A 75 -34.52 6.23 17.57
C ARG A 75 -35.63 7.18 17.13
N THR A 76 -35.52 8.45 17.44
CA THR A 76 -36.50 9.49 17.04
C THR A 76 -36.50 9.79 15.56
N TYR A 77 -35.47 9.41 14.80
CA TYR A 77 -35.39 9.67 13.37
C TYR A 77 -35.96 8.52 12.54
N ILE A 78 -36.68 8.84 11.47
CA ILE A 78 -37.19 7.84 10.51
C ILE A 78 -35.98 7.19 9.82
N GLY A 79 -35.95 5.85 9.81
CA GLY A 79 -34.82 5.10 9.24
C GLY A 79 -33.62 4.96 10.17
N SER A 80 -33.79 5.30 11.48
CA SER A 80 -32.75 5.08 12.50
C SER A 80 -32.32 3.63 12.57
N MET A 81 -31.02 3.40 12.76
CA MET A 81 -30.42 2.08 12.90
C MET A 81 -29.21 2.14 13.84
N PRO A 82 -28.82 1.00 14.45
CA PRO A 82 -27.59 0.92 15.23
C PRO A 82 -26.37 1.26 14.40
N GLY A 83 -25.31 1.71 15.05
CA GLY A 83 -24.03 1.96 14.43
C GLY A 83 -23.37 0.68 13.86
N LYS A 84 -22.46 0.86 12.92
CA LYS A 84 -21.76 -0.26 12.26
C LYS A 84 -21.00 -1.16 13.23
N ILE A 85 -20.51 -0.62 14.36
CA ILE A 85 -19.85 -1.41 15.41
C ILE A 85 -20.81 -2.47 15.95
N VAL A 86 -21.95 -2.04 16.46
CA VAL A 86 -22.96 -2.93 17.05
C VAL A 86 -23.54 -3.89 16.00
N GLN A 87 -23.85 -3.40 14.81
CA GLN A 87 -24.33 -4.24 13.71
C GLN A 87 -23.36 -5.39 13.39
N ASN A 88 -22.06 -5.10 13.31
CA ASN A 88 -21.06 -6.11 13.03
C ASN A 88 -20.85 -7.07 14.21
N MET A 89 -20.90 -6.58 15.45
CA MET A 89 -20.87 -7.42 16.64
C MET A 89 -22.04 -8.41 16.67
N SER A 90 -23.24 -7.94 16.34
CA SER A 90 -24.44 -8.80 16.22
C SER A 90 -24.26 -9.87 15.12
N LYS A 91 -23.73 -9.51 13.95
CA LYS A 91 -23.50 -10.46 12.85
C LYS A 91 -22.47 -11.52 13.18
N VAL A 92 -21.40 -11.17 13.88
CA VAL A 92 -20.33 -12.14 14.21
C VAL A 92 -20.74 -13.09 15.33
N GLY A 93 -21.63 -12.67 16.22
CA GLY A 93 -22.24 -13.49 17.26
C GLY A 93 -21.28 -14.00 18.35
N VAL A 94 -20.16 -13.30 18.58
CA VAL A 94 -19.22 -13.57 19.68
C VAL A 94 -18.78 -12.25 20.33
N ARG A 95 -18.42 -12.28 21.61
CA ARG A 95 -18.01 -11.09 22.36
C ARG A 95 -16.57 -10.66 22.07
N ASN A 96 -15.71 -11.58 21.62
CA ASN A 96 -14.27 -11.41 21.51
C ASN A 96 -13.73 -11.53 20.06
N PRO A 97 -14.35 -10.92 19.04
CA PRO A 97 -13.81 -10.99 17.69
C PRO A 97 -12.51 -10.20 17.56
N LEU A 98 -11.77 -10.42 16.47
CA LEU A 98 -10.83 -9.44 15.95
C LEU A 98 -11.59 -8.52 15.00
N PHE A 99 -11.59 -7.23 15.28
CA PHE A 99 -12.26 -6.20 14.51
C PHE A 99 -11.24 -5.36 13.74
N LEU A 100 -11.18 -5.56 12.44
CA LEU A 100 -10.29 -4.80 11.58
C LEU A 100 -10.96 -3.51 11.10
N LEU A 101 -10.40 -2.38 11.49
CA LEU A 101 -10.76 -1.04 11.04
C LEU A 101 -9.89 -0.68 9.84
N ASP A 102 -10.43 -0.80 8.63
CA ASP A 102 -9.66 -0.68 7.39
C ASP A 102 -9.73 0.74 6.83
N GLU A 103 -8.59 1.26 6.38
CA GLU A 103 -8.44 2.59 5.78
C GLU A 103 -8.82 3.76 6.71
N ILE A 104 -8.28 3.76 7.95
CA ILE A 104 -8.56 4.79 8.96
C ILE A 104 -8.11 6.20 8.54
N ASP A 105 -7.09 6.31 7.67
CA ASP A 105 -6.58 7.56 7.10
C ASP A 105 -7.53 8.23 6.11
N LYS A 106 -8.57 7.50 5.68
CA LYS A 106 -9.55 8.01 4.71
C LYS A 106 -10.87 8.43 5.33
N MET A 107 -10.96 8.46 6.66
CA MET A 107 -12.08 9.09 7.34
C MET A 107 -12.06 10.60 7.10
N GLY A 108 -13.23 11.17 6.94
CA GLY A 108 -13.41 12.61 6.87
C GLY A 108 -14.25 13.11 8.03
N ALA A 109 -14.12 14.39 8.38
CA ALA A 109 -15.07 15.08 9.22
C ALA A 109 -15.93 15.99 8.36
N ASP A 110 -17.23 16.12 8.67
CA ASP A 110 -18.12 17.10 8.06
C ASP A 110 -18.97 17.79 9.16
N PHE A 111 -19.93 18.62 8.73
CA PHE A 111 -20.81 19.34 9.65
C PHE A 111 -21.76 18.43 10.48
N ARG A 112 -21.82 17.12 10.17
CA ARG A 112 -22.64 16.13 10.87
C ARG A 112 -21.93 15.43 12.01
N GLY A 113 -20.68 15.72 12.22
CA GLY A 113 -19.89 15.18 13.32
C GLY A 113 -18.47 14.76 12.93
N ASP A 114 -17.76 14.30 13.93
CA ASP A 114 -16.39 13.78 13.79
C ASP A 114 -16.34 12.28 14.12
N PRO A 115 -16.30 11.40 13.10
CA PRO A 115 -16.17 9.96 13.33
C PRO A 115 -14.94 9.57 14.16
N SER A 116 -13.89 10.41 14.15
CA SER A 116 -12.67 10.17 14.92
C SER A 116 -12.97 10.21 16.43
N SER A 117 -13.82 11.12 16.85
CA SER A 117 -14.25 11.22 18.26
C SER A 117 -15.02 9.99 18.72
N ALA A 118 -15.92 9.45 17.87
CA ALA A 118 -16.62 8.20 18.16
C ALA A 118 -15.65 7.00 18.25
N LEU A 119 -14.64 6.96 17.37
CA LEU A 119 -13.62 5.91 17.42
C LEU A 119 -12.73 6.02 18.65
N LEU A 120 -12.46 7.20 19.19
CA LEU A 120 -11.69 7.36 20.41
C LEU A 120 -12.35 6.59 21.58
N GLU A 121 -13.67 6.68 21.72
CA GLU A 121 -14.39 5.93 22.76
C GLU A 121 -14.36 4.42 22.51
N VAL A 122 -14.54 3.98 21.26
CA VAL A 122 -14.46 2.56 20.87
C VAL A 122 -13.09 1.97 21.16
N LEU A 123 -12.04 2.74 20.90
CA LEU A 123 -10.66 2.29 20.95
C LEU A 123 -9.97 2.53 22.29
N ASP A 124 -10.54 3.33 23.17
CA ASP A 124 -9.98 3.59 24.50
C ASP A 124 -10.33 2.44 25.46
N PRO A 125 -9.34 1.67 25.95
CA PRO A 125 -9.60 0.59 26.90
C PRO A 125 -10.25 1.02 28.23
N GLU A 126 -10.16 2.32 28.57
CA GLU A 126 -10.78 2.86 29.78
C GLU A 126 -12.26 3.21 29.60
N GLN A 127 -12.70 3.41 28.35
CA GLN A 127 -14.06 3.83 28.01
C GLN A 127 -14.86 2.78 27.26
N ASN A 128 -14.21 1.88 26.51
CA ASN A 128 -14.88 0.95 25.59
C ASN A 128 -15.80 -0.08 26.25
N HIS A 129 -15.71 -0.27 27.56
CA HIS A 129 -16.62 -1.15 28.32
C HIS A 129 -18.01 -0.54 28.51
N THR A 130 -18.15 0.77 28.34
CA THR A 130 -19.39 1.53 28.42
C THR A 130 -19.69 2.27 27.12
N PHE A 131 -19.33 1.68 25.98
CA PHE A 131 -19.60 2.28 24.69
C PHE A 131 -21.11 2.47 24.50
N GLN A 132 -21.54 3.69 24.16
CA GLN A 132 -22.94 4.02 23.95
C GLN A 132 -23.26 4.17 22.46
N ASP A 133 -24.10 3.26 21.97
CA ASP A 133 -24.75 3.40 20.67
C ASP A 133 -26.04 4.21 20.85
N HIS A 134 -26.21 5.25 20.06
CA HIS A 134 -27.35 6.18 20.15
C HIS A 134 -28.71 5.53 19.80
N TYR A 135 -28.68 4.39 19.09
CA TYR A 135 -29.89 3.63 18.80
C TYR A 135 -30.24 2.69 19.95
N LEU A 136 -29.23 2.03 20.54
CA LEU A 136 -29.48 1.09 21.64
C LEU A 136 -29.80 1.81 22.95
N GLU A 137 -29.19 2.96 23.21
CA GLU A 137 -29.31 3.76 24.46
C GLU A 137 -28.99 2.96 25.73
N VAL A 138 -28.14 1.94 25.60
CA VAL A 138 -27.59 1.13 26.70
C VAL A 138 -26.08 0.94 26.48
N ASP A 139 -25.37 0.72 27.59
CA ASP A 139 -23.93 0.47 27.51
C ASP A 139 -23.66 -0.86 26.81
N PHE A 140 -22.71 -0.86 25.90
CA PHE A 140 -22.26 -2.02 25.15
C PHE A 140 -20.78 -2.27 25.43
N ASP A 141 -20.47 -3.41 26.02
CA ASP A 141 -19.13 -3.77 26.45
C ASP A 141 -18.28 -4.28 25.26
N LEU A 142 -17.28 -3.49 24.86
CA LEU A 142 -16.31 -3.81 23.79
C LEU A 142 -14.94 -4.24 24.34
N SER A 143 -14.79 -4.42 25.66
CA SER A 143 -13.49 -4.69 26.30
C SER A 143 -12.83 -6.02 25.87
N ASP A 144 -13.62 -6.99 25.41
CA ASP A 144 -13.12 -8.28 24.91
C ASP A 144 -12.74 -8.25 23.41
N VAL A 145 -13.08 -7.17 22.70
CA VAL A 145 -12.83 -7.02 21.27
C VAL A 145 -11.38 -6.65 21.03
N MET A 146 -10.72 -7.37 20.14
CA MET A 146 -9.38 -7.02 19.66
C MET A 146 -9.48 -6.13 18.44
N PHE A 147 -9.17 -4.85 18.59
CA PHE A 147 -9.13 -3.91 17.48
C PHE A 147 -7.76 -3.90 16.79
N VAL A 148 -7.77 -3.92 15.48
CA VAL A 148 -6.58 -3.73 14.61
C VAL A 148 -6.96 -2.71 13.55
N ALA A 149 -6.14 -1.68 13.36
CA ALA A 149 -6.35 -0.67 12.32
C ALA A 149 -5.41 -0.87 11.13
N THR A 150 -5.84 -0.44 9.95
CA THR A 150 -4.97 -0.32 8.79
C THR A 150 -5.02 1.09 8.23
N SER A 151 -3.89 1.53 7.72
CA SER A 151 -3.74 2.83 7.06
C SER A 151 -2.79 2.73 5.86
N ASN A 152 -2.97 3.58 4.86
CA ASN A 152 -1.99 3.71 3.79
C ASN A 152 -0.93 4.75 4.13
N THR A 153 -1.28 5.77 4.90
CA THR A 153 -0.41 6.89 5.28
C THR A 153 -0.45 7.11 6.80
N LEU A 154 0.42 7.96 7.31
CA LEU A 154 0.37 8.41 8.70
C LEU A 154 -0.55 9.62 8.93
N ASN A 155 -1.34 9.99 7.92
CA ASN A 155 -2.30 11.07 8.05
C ASN A 155 -3.54 10.61 8.84
N ILE A 156 -3.32 10.29 10.10
CA ILE A 156 -4.31 9.85 11.09
C ILE A 156 -4.45 10.97 12.11
N PRO A 157 -5.66 11.27 12.61
CA PRO A 157 -5.84 12.24 13.68
C PRO A 157 -4.91 11.96 14.86
N PRO A 158 -4.17 12.97 15.39
CA PRO A 158 -3.17 12.74 16.44
C PRO A 158 -3.72 12.02 17.67
N ALA A 159 -4.92 12.36 18.11
CA ALA A 159 -5.57 11.73 19.26
C ALA A 159 -5.81 10.22 19.09
N LEU A 160 -6.05 9.74 17.86
CA LEU A 160 -6.14 8.32 17.55
C LEU A 160 -4.75 7.69 17.47
N LEU A 161 -3.80 8.40 16.85
CA LEU A 161 -2.43 7.92 16.68
C LEU A 161 -1.73 7.66 18.03
N ASP A 162 -1.96 8.51 19.03
CA ASP A 162 -1.42 8.36 20.38
C ASP A 162 -1.87 7.07 21.09
N ARG A 163 -2.96 6.47 20.64
CA ARG A 163 -3.51 5.20 21.17
C ARG A 163 -3.09 3.98 20.36
N MET A 164 -2.27 4.18 19.33
CA MET A 164 -1.91 3.14 18.36
C MET A 164 -0.44 2.76 18.45
N GLU A 165 -0.19 1.47 18.43
CA GLU A 165 1.14 0.94 18.12
C GLU A 165 1.28 0.80 16.61
N VAL A 166 2.08 1.69 16.01
CA VAL A 166 2.27 1.75 14.57
C VAL A 166 3.33 0.73 14.11
N ILE A 167 2.92 -0.21 13.28
CA ILE A 167 3.82 -1.13 12.58
C ILE A 167 3.83 -0.73 11.09
N ARG A 168 4.99 -0.28 10.63
CA ARG A 168 5.18 0.11 9.23
C ARG A 168 5.51 -1.10 8.36
N LEU A 169 4.75 -1.26 7.28
CA LEU A 169 5.00 -2.21 6.22
C LEU A 169 5.62 -1.46 5.04
N SER A 170 6.80 -1.86 4.63
CA SER A 170 7.43 -1.38 3.40
C SER A 170 6.80 -2.03 2.16
N GLY A 171 7.07 -1.46 0.99
CA GLY A 171 6.83 -2.15 -0.27
C GLY A 171 7.73 -3.38 -0.42
N TYR A 172 7.36 -4.25 -1.31
CA TYR A 172 8.11 -5.47 -1.62
C TYR A 172 9.16 -5.20 -2.69
N THR A 173 10.32 -5.83 -2.53
CA THR A 173 11.34 -5.93 -3.57
C THR A 173 10.88 -6.84 -4.72
N GLU A 174 11.55 -6.80 -5.86
CA GLU A 174 11.24 -7.67 -7.00
C GLU A 174 11.29 -9.15 -6.60
N ASP A 175 12.32 -9.57 -5.88
CA ASP A 175 12.47 -10.97 -5.45
C ASP A 175 11.37 -11.39 -4.48
N GLU A 176 10.97 -10.52 -3.57
CA GLU A 176 9.84 -10.78 -2.67
C GLU A 176 8.53 -10.92 -3.46
N LYS A 177 8.28 -10.05 -4.47
CA LYS A 177 7.09 -10.14 -5.34
C LYS A 177 7.05 -11.46 -6.11
N VAL A 178 8.19 -11.91 -6.64
CA VAL A 178 8.33 -13.19 -7.33
C VAL A 178 8.01 -14.34 -6.38
N ASN A 179 8.58 -14.36 -5.19
CA ASN A 179 8.33 -15.40 -4.20
C ASN A 179 6.86 -15.42 -3.75
N ILE A 180 6.26 -14.23 -3.51
CA ILE A 180 4.83 -14.10 -3.18
C ILE A 180 3.96 -14.63 -4.34
N ALA A 181 4.34 -14.35 -5.58
CA ALA A 181 3.62 -14.84 -6.75
C ALA A 181 3.57 -16.37 -6.77
N PHE A 182 4.71 -17.03 -6.62
CA PHE A 182 4.77 -18.51 -6.67
C PHE A 182 4.14 -19.18 -5.46
N GLN A 183 4.38 -18.67 -4.26
CA GLN A 183 3.91 -19.32 -3.03
C GLN A 183 2.42 -19.08 -2.76
N HIS A 184 1.88 -17.92 -3.17
CA HIS A 184 0.55 -17.51 -2.75
C HIS A 184 -0.38 -17.13 -3.92
N LEU A 185 0.07 -16.27 -4.87
CA LEU A 185 -0.84 -15.72 -5.88
C LEU A 185 -1.18 -16.73 -6.96
N ILE A 186 -0.18 -17.37 -7.58
CA ILE A 186 -0.40 -18.31 -8.69
C ILE A 186 -1.29 -19.48 -8.26
N PRO A 187 -1.03 -20.20 -7.15
CA PRO A 187 -1.89 -21.31 -6.73
C PRO A 187 -3.33 -20.86 -6.46
N LYS A 188 -3.49 -19.72 -5.76
CA LYS A 188 -4.82 -19.14 -5.47
C LYS A 188 -5.56 -18.77 -6.75
N LEU A 189 -4.88 -18.11 -7.69
CA LEU A 189 -5.48 -17.58 -8.91
C LEU A 189 -5.80 -18.70 -9.92
N MET A 190 -4.98 -19.74 -9.99
CA MET A 190 -5.31 -20.94 -10.79
C MET A 190 -6.64 -21.55 -10.34
N VAL A 191 -6.81 -21.75 -9.04
CA VAL A 191 -8.07 -22.26 -8.47
C VAL A 191 -9.23 -21.32 -8.77
N ASN A 192 -9.06 -20.02 -8.50
CA ASN A 192 -10.13 -19.02 -8.66
C ASN A 192 -10.56 -18.83 -10.12
N ASN A 193 -9.66 -19.06 -11.08
CA ASN A 193 -9.96 -18.94 -12.52
C ASN A 193 -10.28 -20.31 -13.18
N GLY A 194 -10.35 -21.39 -12.41
CA GLY A 194 -10.72 -22.70 -12.92
C GLY A 194 -9.64 -23.40 -13.76
N VAL A 195 -8.38 -23.03 -13.60
CA VAL A 195 -7.23 -23.69 -14.23
C VAL A 195 -6.96 -25.00 -13.51
N LYS A 196 -6.94 -26.12 -14.24
CA LYS A 196 -6.67 -27.45 -13.67
C LYS A 196 -5.17 -27.69 -13.53
N LYS A 197 -4.81 -28.63 -12.66
CA LYS A 197 -3.42 -29.00 -12.44
C LYS A 197 -2.76 -29.50 -13.74
N GLY A 198 -1.64 -28.88 -14.12
CA GLY A 198 -0.87 -29.21 -15.32
C GLY A 198 -1.35 -28.53 -16.61
N GLU A 199 -2.39 -27.70 -16.56
CA GLU A 199 -2.83 -26.93 -17.74
C GLU A 199 -1.97 -25.68 -17.99
N LEU A 200 -1.51 -24.99 -16.94
CA LEU A 200 -0.76 -23.76 -17.03
C LEU A 200 0.51 -23.84 -16.17
N GLU A 201 1.61 -23.40 -16.75
CA GLU A 201 2.88 -23.18 -16.09
C GLU A 201 3.37 -21.75 -16.42
N ILE A 202 3.81 -21.02 -15.43
CA ILE A 202 4.35 -19.66 -15.60
C ILE A 202 5.78 -19.69 -15.09
N THR A 203 6.73 -19.27 -15.93
CA THR A 203 8.15 -19.28 -15.55
C THR A 203 8.50 -18.12 -14.63
N GLU A 204 9.62 -18.24 -13.92
CA GLU A 204 10.09 -17.18 -13.02
C GLU A 204 10.43 -15.90 -13.80
N GLU A 205 11.09 -16.05 -14.96
CA GLU A 205 11.44 -14.95 -15.85
C GLU A 205 10.18 -14.20 -16.31
N ALA A 206 9.11 -14.93 -16.64
CA ALA A 206 7.84 -14.30 -17.02
C ALA A 206 7.26 -13.47 -15.86
N ILE A 207 7.32 -13.94 -14.62
CA ILE A 207 6.85 -13.17 -13.45
C ILE A 207 7.75 -11.94 -13.22
N ARG A 208 9.07 -12.05 -13.36
CA ARG A 208 9.99 -10.89 -13.29
C ARG A 208 9.64 -9.85 -14.36
N ASP A 209 9.37 -10.30 -15.59
CA ASP A 209 8.95 -9.42 -16.67
C ASP A 209 7.59 -8.76 -16.40
N VAL A 210 6.63 -9.49 -15.77
CA VAL A 210 5.37 -8.88 -15.33
C VAL A 210 5.62 -7.78 -14.31
N VAL A 211 6.48 -8.02 -13.33
CA VAL A 211 6.84 -7.03 -12.31
C VAL A 211 7.47 -5.79 -12.93
N ARG A 212 8.41 -5.96 -13.86
CA ARG A 212 9.21 -4.89 -14.46
C ARG A 212 8.46 -4.07 -15.51
N TYR A 213 7.70 -4.74 -16.38
CA TYR A 213 7.16 -4.13 -17.60
C TYR A 213 5.64 -3.97 -17.61
N TYR A 214 4.92 -4.60 -16.70
CA TYR A 214 3.46 -4.56 -16.69
C TYR A 214 2.86 -4.01 -15.39
N THR A 215 3.68 -3.87 -14.33
CA THR A 215 3.23 -3.33 -13.04
C THR A 215 4.17 -2.24 -12.53
N ARG A 216 3.60 -1.24 -11.85
CA ARG A 216 4.35 -0.19 -11.13
C ARG A 216 3.63 0.06 -9.80
N GLU A 217 4.03 -0.68 -8.78
CA GLU A 217 3.39 -0.66 -7.46
C GLU A 217 4.33 -1.13 -6.36
N ALA A 218 4.14 -0.62 -5.14
CA ALA A 218 4.89 -1.10 -3.98
C ALA A 218 4.44 -2.49 -3.49
N GLY A 219 3.16 -2.80 -3.65
CA GLY A 219 2.56 -4.09 -3.28
C GLY A 219 2.52 -5.11 -4.41
N VAL A 220 1.50 -5.98 -4.37
CA VAL A 220 1.29 -7.07 -5.35
C VAL A 220 -0.12 -7.08 -5.94
N ARG A 221 -0.92 -6.01 -5.78
CA ARG A 221 -2.32 -5.98 -6.25
C ARG A 221 -2.42 -5.96 -7.78
N SER A 222 -1.56 -5.20 -8.45
CA SER A 222 -1.50 -5.18 -9.92
C SER A 222 -0.90 -6.46 -10.46
N LEU A 223 0.13 -7.00 -9.82
CA LEU A 223 0.70 -8.31 -10.13
C LEU A 223 -0.37 -9.41 -10.06
N GLU A 224 -1.19 -9.43 -9.00
CA GLU A 224 -2.32 -10.36 -8.87
C GLU A 224 -3.31 -10.23 -10.04
N ARG A 225 -3.62 -9.01 -10.48
CA ARG A 225 -4.51 -8.75 -11.63
C ARG A 225 -3.92 -9.26 -12.95
N GLU A 226 -2.63 -9.03 -13.20
CA GLU A 226 -1.98 -9.48 -14.44
C GLU A 226 -1.84 -11.00 -14.47
N ILE A 227 -1.48 -11.66 -13.36
CA ILE A 227 -1.49 -13.14 -13.26
C ILE A 227 -2.89 -13.69 -13.49
N SER A 228 -3.93 -13.09 -12.90
CA SER A 228 -5.33 -13.50 -13.14
C SER A 228 -5.73 -13.35 -14.61
N LYS A 229 -5.21 -12.34 -15.32
CA LYS A 229 -5.42 -12.15 -16.76
C LYS A 229 -4.76 -13.26 -17.57
N ILE A 230 -3.55 -13.68 -17.20
CA ILE A 230 -2.86 -14.82 -17.80
C ILE A 230 -3.72 -16.09 -17.63
N CYS A 231 -4.17 -16.37 -16.40
CA CYS A 231 -5.03 -17.53 -16.11
C CYS A 231 -6.31 -17.53 -16.94
N ARG A 232 -7.01 -16.40 -17.05
CA ARG A 232 -8.24 -16.31 -17.86
C ARG A 232 -8.00 -16.56 -19.34
N LYS A 233 -6.90 -16.00 -19.91
CA LYS A 233 -6.56 -16.25 -21.30
C LYS A 233 -6.17 -17.71 -21.57
N ALA A 234 -5.43 -18.33 -20.64
CA ALA A 234 -5.13 -19.75 -20.73
C ALA A 234 -6.41 -20.61 -20.74
N VAL A 235 -7.34 -20.36 -19.83
CA VAL A 235 -8.65 -21.06 -19.81
C VAL A 235 -9.42 -20.83 -21.11
N HIS A 236 -9.45 -19.62 -21.63
CA HIS A 236 -10.08 -19.32 -22.90
C HIS A 236 -9.45 -20.11 -24.06
N GLN A 237 -8.12 -20.21 -24.14
CA GLN A 237 -7.44 -21.02 -25.16
C GLN A 237 -7.82 -22.49 -25.09
N PHE A 238 -7.97 -23.07 -23.89
CA PHE A 238 -8.44 -24.45 -23.73
C PHE A 238 -9.87 -24.66 -24.19
N LEU A 239 -10.76 -23.71 -23.94
CA LEU A 239 -12.18 -23.83 -24.32
C LEU A 239 -12.41 -23.68 -25.84
N VAL A 240 -11.53 -22.95 -26.53
CA VAL A 240 -11.62 -22.74 -27.99
C VAL A 240 -10.96 -23.88 -28.78
N GLN A 241 -10.13 -24.71 -28.15
CA GLN A 241 -9.52 -25.87 -28.82
C GLN A 241 -10.58 -26.88 -29.26
N PRO A 242 -10.44 -27.52 -30.47
CA PRO A 242 -11.36 -28.54 -30.95
C PRO A 242 -11.46 -29.72 -29.97
N LYS A 243 -12.67 -30.21 -29.73
CA LYS A 243 -12.91 -31.40 -28.90
C LYS A 243 -12.11 -32.60 -29.43
N GLY A 244 -11.26 -33.17 -28.57
CA GLY A 244 -10.43 -34.34 -28.92
C GLY A 244 -8.93 -34.05 -29.04
N THR A 245 -8.51 -32.78 -29.00
CA THR A 245 -7.09 -32.42 -28.91
C THR A 245 -6.60 -32.70 -27.49
N LYS A 246 -5.51 -33.49 -27.35
CA LYS A 246 -4.86 -33.63 -26.02
C LYS A 246 -4.45 -32.25 -25.53
N ALA A 247 -5.01 -31.83 -24.41
CA ALA A 247 -4.65 -30.56 -23.78
C ALA A 247 -3.14 -30.55 -23.50
N LYS A 248 -2.41 -29.70 -24.22
CA LYS A 248 -0.99 -29.51 -23.99
C LYS A 248 -0.82 -28.40 -22.94
N THR A 249 0.03 -28.59 -21.94
CA THR A 249 0.34 -27.57 -20.95
C THR A 249 0.73 -26.26 -21.65
N ILE A 250 0.09 -25.17 -21.27
CA ILE A 250 0.47 -23.82 -21.73
C ILE A 250 1.60 -23.35 -20.83
N VAL A 251 2.77 -23.13 -21.42
CA VAL A 251 3.93 -22.54 -20.72
C VAL A 251 4.03 -21.08 -21.09
N VAL A 252 3.93 -20.20 -20.08
CA VAL A 252 4.08 -18.75 -20.24
C VAL A 252 5.50 -18.37 -19.82
N ASN A 253 6.24 -17.82 -20.76
CA ASN A 253 7.62 -17.35 -20.60
C ASN A 253 7.76 -15.90 -21.08
N SER A 254 8.97 -15.33 -21.03
CA SER A 254 9.23 -13.95 -21.46
C SER A 254 8.92 -13.71 -22.94
N GLU A 255 9.07 -14.71 -23.81
CA GLU A 255 8.89 -14.57 -25.25
C GLU A 255 7.42 -14.44 -25.65
N ASN A 256 6.54 -15.24 -25.02
CA ASN A 256 5.10 -15.28 -25.32
C ASN A 256 4.23 -14.47 -24.36
N LEU A 257 4.84 -13.78 -23.40
CA LEU A 257 4.11 -12.99 -22.39
C LEU A 257 3.24 -11.90 -23.02
N SER A 258 3.70 -11.32 -24.14
CA SER A 258 2.94 -10.32 -24.92
C SER A 258 1.62 -10.84 -25.47
N ASP A 259 1.50 -12.15 -25.76
CA ASP A 259 0.26 -12.76 -26.24
C ASP A 259 -0.82 -12.75 -25.14
N PHE A 260 -0.39 -12.80 -23.87
CA PHE A 260 -1.26 -12.80 -22.72
C PHE A 260 -1.54 -11.39 -22.19
N LEU A 261 -0.56 -10.51 -22.13
CA LEU A 261 -0.69 -9.21 -21.44
C LEU A 261 -0.74 -8.01 -22.42
N GLY A 262 -0.33 -8.22 -23.66
CA GLY A 262 -0.20 -7.16 -24.67
C GLY A 262 1.15 -6.47 -24.60
N VAL A 263 1.22 -5.25 -25.12
CA VAL A 263 2.46 -4.46 -25.19
C VAL A 263 2.94 -4.12 -23.77
N ARG A 264 4.26 -4.08 -23.59
CA ARG A 264 4.89 -3.58 -22.35
C ARG A 264 4.41 -2.17 -22.06
N ARG A 265 4.12 -1.88 -20.80
CA ARG A 265 3.55 -0.59 -20.35
C ARG A 265 4.60 0.32 -19.74
N PHE A 266 5.66 -0.26 -19.21
CA PHE A 266 6.72 0.44 -18.49
C PHE A 266 8.07 0.03 -19.04
N ASP A 267 9.01 0.96 -19.05
CA ASP A 267 10.41 0.70 -19.28
C ASP A 267 11.11 0.54 -17.93
N PHE A 268 11.91 -0.49 -17.78
CA PHE A 268 12.60 -0.79 -16.53
C PHE A 268 14.11 -0.67 -16.74
N GLY A 269 14.75 0.16 -15.91
CA GLY A 269 16.21 0.18 -15.79
C GLY A 269 16.95 0.68 -17.02
N VAL A 270 16.31 1.43 -17.90
CA VAL A 270 16.97 2.04 -19.04
C VAL A 270 17.75 3.26 -18.55
N ALA A 271 18.93 3.01 -17.95
CA ALA A 271 19.94 4.04 -17.89
C ALA A 271 20.52 4.19 -19.31
N GLU A 272 20.54 5.40 -19.83
CA GLU A 272 21.21 5.65 -21.12
C GLU A 272 22.66 5.16 -21.05
N THR A 273 23.07 4.36 -22.02
CA THR A 273 24.41 3.74 -22.05
C THR A 273 25.50 4.74 -22.47
N GLU A 274 25.12 5.90 -23.00
CA GLU A 274 26.04 6.94 -23.44
C GLU A 274 26.08 8.11 -22.44
N ASN A 275 27.29 8.56 -22.12
CA ASN A 275 27.50 9.75 -21.31
C ASN A 275 27.15 11.00 -22.12
N LYS A 276 26.15 11.75 -21.73
CA LYS A 276 25.71 13.02 -22.29
C LYS A 276 26.07 14.18 -21.37
N VAL A 277 26.67 15.23 -21.96
CA VAL A 277 26.93 16.47 -21.23
C VAL A 277 25.59 17.15 -20.88
N GLY A 278 25.42 17.56 -19.63
CA GLY A 278 24.18 18.17 -19.18
C GLY A 278 23.08 17.18 -18.79
N GLN A 279 23.36 15.88 -18.79
CA GLN A 279 22.40 14.87 -18.39
C GLN A 279 22.99 13.97 -17.31
N VAL A 280 22.23 13.72 -16.24
CA VAL A 280 22.65 12.83 -15.16
C VAL A 280 21.47 11.98 -14.69
N THR A 281 21.72 10.69 -14.43
CA THR A 281 20.75 9.80 -13.83
C THR A 281 20.81 9.94 -12.30
N GLY A 282 19.73 10.42 -11.73
CA GLY A 282 19.49 10.45 -10.29
C GLY A 282 18.71 9.23 -9.81
N LEU A 283 18.72 9.01 -8.51
CA LEU A 283 17.87 8.02 -7.85
C LEU A 283 16.73 8.77 -7.15
N ALA A 284 15.51 8.41 -7.47
CA ALA A 284 14.32 8.90 -6.79
C ALA A 284 13.69 7.78 -5.95
N TRP A 285 13.23 8.13 -4.77
CA TRP A 285 12.36 7.27 -3.98
C TRP A 285 10.91 7.68 -4.23
N THR A 286 10.10 6.75 -4.66
CA THR A 286 8.67 6.98 -4.94
C THR A 286 7.82 6.08 -4.06
N GLU A 287 6.51 6.36 -4.00
CA GLU A 287 5.56 5.49 -3.27
C GLU A 287 5.55 4.05 -3.76
N VAL A 288 6.05 3.80 -4.97
CA VAL A 288 6.10 2.48 -5.60
C VAL A 288 7.49 1.82 -5.51
N GLY A 289 8.48 2.49 -4.93
CA GLY A 289 9.85 2.01 -4.77
C GLY A 289 10.89 2.99 -5.32
N GLY A 290 12.14 2.52 -5.44
CA GLY A 290 13.20 3.29 -6.09
C GLY A 290 12.99 3.35 -7.60
N ASP A 291 13.27 4.52 -8.19
CA ASP A 291 13.19 4.73 -9.63
C ASP A 291 14.40 5.54 -10.13
N LEU A 292 14.72 5.40 -11.41
CA LEU A 292 15.75 6.21 -12.06
C LEU A 292 15.10 7.50 -12.57
N LEU A 293 15.72 8.62 -12.27
CA LEU A 293 15.26 9.94 -12.67
C LEU A 293 16.33 10.57 -13.57
N THR A 294 16.00 10.87 -14.81
CA THR A 294 16.87 11.63 -15.68
C THR A 294 16.76 13.11 -15.33
N ILE A 295 17.88 13.75 -15.05
CA ILE A 295 17.98 15.18 -14.78
C ILE A 295 18.75 15.81 -15.93
N GLU A 296 18.13 16.78 -16.59
CA GLU A 296 18.71 17.48 -17.71
C GLU A 296 19.07 18.92 -17.30
N VAL A 297 20.26 19.35 -17.64
CA VAL A 297 20.75 20.69 -17.33
C VAL A 297 21.32 21.32 -18.60
N ALA A 298 20.77 22.48 -18.96
CA ALA A 298 21.29 23.31 -20.01
C ALA A 298 21.78 24.64 -19.44
N ASP A 299 22.89 25.16 -19.95
CA ASP A 299 23.37 26.47 -19.61
C ASP A 299 23.21 27.43 -20.80
N MET A 300 22.90 28.68 -20.51
CA MET A 300 22.69 29.72 -21.53
C MET A 300 23.23 31.07 -21.05
N PRO A 301 23.54 32.01 -21.98
CA PRO A 301 23.89 33.38 -21.58
C PRO A 301 22.78 34.00 -20.74
N GLY A 302 23.14 34.63 -19.60
CA GLY A 302 22.15 35.17 -18.67
C GLY A 302 22.76 36.01 -17.55
N LYS A 303 22.06 36.04 -16.42
CA LYS A 303 22.44 36.84 -15.23
C LYS A 303 22.62 35.97 -13.98
N GLY A 304 22.83 34.68 -14.13
CA GLY A 304 22.99 33.73 -13.04
C GLY A 304 21.69 33.22 -12.47
N ALA A 305 20.57 33.27 -13.21
CA ALA A 305 19.30 32.72 -12.79
C ALA A 305 19.26 31.18 -12.93
N ILE A 306 18.42 30.53 -12.11
CA ILE A 306 18.06 29.12 -12.29
C ILE A 306 16.59 29.02 -12.67
N GLN A 307 16.34 28.44 -13.83
CA GLN A 307 15.01 28.02 -14.26
C GLN A 307 14.83 26.54 -13.94
N ARG A 308 13.68 26.18 -13.43
CA ARG A 308 13.33 24.80 -13.04
C ARG A 308 12.02 24.43 -13.72
N THR A 309 12.00 23.30 -14.43
CA THR A 309 10.82 22.80 -15.12
C THR A 309 10.66 21.30 -14.89
N GLY A 310 9.44 20.81 -15.09
CA GLY A 310 9.07 19.44 -14.83
C GLY A 310 8.20 19.30 -13.60
N SER A 311 7.83 18.07 -13.26
CA SER A 311 7.00 17.76 -12.10
C SER A 311 7.86 17.59 -10.85
N ILE A 312 8.24 18.71 -10.22
CA ILE A 312 9.12 18.72 -9.04
C ILE A 312 8.40 19.27 -7.81
N GLY A 313 8.47 18.53 -6.70
CA GLY A 313 8.03 18.97 -5.38
C GLY A 313 9.01 19.97 -4.74
N ASP A 314 8.64 20.53 -3.59
CA ASP A 314 9.45 21.56 -2.92
C ASP A 314 10.81 21.04 -2.46
N VAL A 315 10.90 19.79 -2.02
CA VAL A 315 12.17 19.14 -1.64
C VAL A 315 13.16 19.10 -2.80
N MET A 316 12.70 18.78 -4.02
CA MET A 316 13.54 18.75 -5.21
C MET A 316 13.98 20.16 -5.62
N LYS A 317 13.12 21.16 -5.45
CA LYS A 317 13.48 22.57 -5.69
C LYS A 317 14.61 23.02 -4.77
N GLU A 318 14.51 22.69 -3.48
CA GLU A 318 15.57 22.96 -2.49
C GLU A 318 16.86 22.21 -2.82
N SER A 319 16.75 20.96 -3.29
CA SER A 319 17.90 20.16 -3.70
C SER A 319 18.66 20.78 -4.86
N VAL A 320 17.98 21.40 -5.82
CA VAL A 320 18.62 22.13 -6.93
C VAL A 320 19.40 23.35 -6.42
N GLU A 321 18.83 24.11 -5.48
CA GLU A 321 19.53 25.26 -4.87
C GLU A 321 20.75 24.83 -4.05
N ALA A 322 20.62 23.76 -3.29
CA ALA A 322 21.72 23.16 -2.55
C ALA A 322 22.85 22.69 -3.48
N ALA A 323 22.48 21.99 -4.57
CA ALA A 323 23.44 21.55 -5.59
C ALA A 323 24.20 22.72 -6.21
N ARG A 324 23.50 23.82 -6.59
CA ARG A 324 24.13 25.04 -7.08
C ARG A 324 25.15 25.61 -6.09
N THR A 325 24.77 25.69 -4.83
CA THR A 325 25.65 26.21 -3.77
C THR A 325 26.90 25.35 -3.63
N VAL A 326 26.77 24.03 -3.67
CA VAL A 326 27.91 23.09 -3.62
C VAL A 326 28.81 23.26 -4.84
N VAL A 327 28.24 23.36 -6.05
CA VAL A 327 29.02 23.56 -7.28
C VAL A 327 29.78 24.90 -7.20
N ARG A 328 29.12 25.98 -6.80
CA ARG A 328 29.75 27.29 -6.67
C ARG A 328 30.88 27.30 -5.61
N SER A 329 30.65 26.67 -4.46
CA SER A 329 31.66 26.62 -3.38
C SER A 329 32.90 25.79 -3.76
N ARG A 330 32.77 24.88 -4.72
CA ARG A 330 33.85 24.00 -5.19
C ARG A 330 34.33 24.31 -6.61
N ALA A 331 33.87 25.41 -7.20
CA ALA A 331 34.08 25.78 -8.58
C ALA A 331 35.59 25.81 -8.94
N GLN A 332 36.43 26.43 -8.10
CA GLN A 332 37.88 26.47 -8.35
C GLN A 332 38.51 25.08 -8.40
N LYS A 333 38.07 24.15 -7.54
CA LYS A 333 38.57 22.77 -7.53
C LYS A 333 38.23 22.03 -8.81
N TRP A 334 37.13 22.40 -9.46
CA TRP A 334 36.65 21.77 -10.71
C TRP A 334 37.02 22.58 -11.97
N GLY A 335 37.83 23.63 -11.83
CA GLY A 335 38.26 24.48 -12.95
C GLY A 335 37.14 25.36 -13.53
N VAL A 336 36.08 25.60 -12.78
CA VAL A 336 34.96 26.47 -13.16
C VAL A 336 35.26 27.91 -12.71
N ALA A 337 35.29 28.85 -13.64
CA ALA A 337 35.58 30.26 -13.34
C ALA A 337 34.37 30.96 -12.69
N ASP A 338 34.60 31.74 -11.63
CA ASP A 338 33.57 32.48 -10.90
C ASP A 338 32.60 33.31 -11.77
N PRO A 339 33.03 34.00 -12.84
CA PRO A 339 32.12 34.78 -13.68
C PRO A 339 31.03 33.99 -14.35
N ILE A 340 31.16 32.64 -14.48
CA ILE A 340 30.16 31.79 -15.08
C ILE A 340 28.84 31.86 -14.31
N PHE A 341 28.90 31.87 -12.99
CA PHE A 341 27.71 31.91 -12.12
C PHE A 341 26.92 33.22 -12.20
N GLU A 342 27.50 34.28 -12.75
CA GLU A 342 26.88 35.59 -12.89
C GLU A 342 26.48 35.92 -14.35
N LYS A 343 27.09 35.26 -15.31
CA LYS A 343 26.90 35.55 -16.73
C LYS A 343 26.13 34.45 -17.50
N ARG A 344 25.81 33.36 -16.81
CA ARG A 344 25.05 32.25 -17.44
C ARG A 344 23.89 31.84 -16.55
N ASP A 345 22.74 31.63 -17.17
CA ASP A 345 21.56 31.04 -16.55
C ASP A 345 21.61 29.52 -16.72
N LEU A 346 21.09 28.80 -15.73
CA LEU A 346 20.96 27.36 -15.76
C LEU A 346 19.46 26.98 -15.88
N HIS A 347 19.16 26.09 -16.79
CA HIS A 347 17.83 25.46 -16.88
C HIS A 347 17.96 24.02 -16.46
N VAL A 348 17.30 23.65 -15.37
CA VAL A 348 17.25 22.28 -14.83
C VAL A 348 15.86 21.72 -15.10
N HIS A 349 15.81 20.63 -15.85
CA HIS A 349 14.59 19.97 -16.26
C HIS A 349 14.51 18.54 -15.69
N PHE A 350 13.34 18.17 -15.20
CA PHE A 350 13.01 16.83 -14.74
C PHE A 350 11.88 16.30 -15.63
N PRO A 351 12.19 15.52 -16.67
CA PRO A 351 11.19 15.05 -17.65
C PRO A 351 10.09 14.20 -16.98
N ASP A 352 10.49 13.33 -16.05
CA ASP A 352 9.60 12.47 -15.29
C ASP A 352 9.46 13.02 -13.86
N GLY A 353 8.23 13.26 -13.45
CA GLY A 353 7.94 13.69 -12.09
C GLY A 353 8.18 12.56 -11.09
N ALA A 354 8.95 12.85 -10.06
CA ALA A 354 9.10 11.98 -8.90
C ALA A 354 8.06 12.32 -7.82
#